data_b0c5cf5bca5b94e36fe5c4890812ced4
#
_entry.id   b0c5cf5bca5b94e36fe5c4890812ced4
#
_cell.length_a   1.000
_cell.length_b   1.000
_cell.length_c   1.000
_cell.angle_alpha   90.00
_cell.angle_beta   90.00
_cell.angle_gamma   90.00
#
_symmetry.space_group_name_H-M   'P 1'
#
loop_
_entity.id
_entity.type
_entity.pdbx_description
1 polymer ?
#
loop_
_entity_poly.entity_id
_entity_poly.type
_entity_poly.pdbx_seq_one_letter_code
_entity_poly.pdbx_strand_id
1 'polypeptide(L)'
;MNDIDKNGRPGRSELSRRHLIRRAAGIGLLGTGFDRLMNVRWIDPAAAATYDPKKYAGTKISILMVGGEGEDRAIADLVPELEAETGIKLEIQAPALGALIEKTFQIVKSDHSPFELISYLGFLTTQLVGAGGFERLNTYIDNPDETPPDWDFKDFIPAAVKNVGIYDLKTHTKSGSAIYGVPGLESTSCIYFYRKDLLDAAGLKPAQTWEEFNSNAQKLHKAGVAGCSFIGANDPSLGLVDWFTRFITIGGTLMTGDPNGKDFRPHVDSPEGIAALQMLIDTLPFAPQNVTQYGFAENVDGFSTGKIAQMIFWATIAGPIFDKEKSLVADKTGTAVVPAAPGQKHRSILGGWGVGIPKNADPAKKAAAWRALTWLTSKKTNAYEVSKYQVSASRKSTFEDPDLVKRFPYLPASAKAITDAEVMTTAYIPEVFELNAALCVEFNKALIGGQDAKAACAAVQTQWEAILRKGGHLI
;
A
#
# COMPACT_ATOMS: atom_id res chain seq x y z
N MET A 1 54.60 -26.63 14.47
CA MET A 1 55.78 -26.11 13.80
C MET A 1 55.29 -24.93 12.97
N ASN A 2 55.56 -23.74 13.39
CA ASN A 2 55.08 -22.50 12.78
C ASN A 2 55.99 -22.07 11.64
N ASP A 3 55.47 -21.95 10.43
CA ASP A 3 56.20 -21.34 9.32
C ASP A 3 56.16 -19.83 9.45
N ILE A 4 57.30 -19.26 9.81
CA ILE A 4 57.58 -17.82 9.79
C ILE A 4 58.54 -17.62 8.62
N ASP A 5 58.28 -16.64 7.76
CA ASP A 5 59.19 -16.29 6.68
C ASP A 5 60.45 -15.59 7.19
N LYS A 6 61.50 -15.53 6.33
CA LYS A 6 62.84 -15.07 6.69
C LYS A 6 62.91 -13.57 7.12
N ASN A 7 61.76 -12.85 7.18
CA ASN A 7 61.65 -11.45 7.55
C ASN A 7 60.71 -11.17 8.74
N GLY A 8 60.27 -12.23 9.46
CA GLY A 8 59.54 -12.09 10.74
C GLY A 8 58.11 -11.52 10.61
N ARG A 9 57.41 -11.67 9.47
CA ARG A 9 56.05 -11.22 9.29
C ARG A 9 55.07 -12.41 9.14
N PRO A 10 53.88 -12.37 9.77
CA PRO A 10 52.92 -13.44 9.63
C PRO A 10 52.32 -13.43 8.20
N GLY A 11 52.38 -14.60 7.56
CA GLY A 11 51.84 -14.80 6.21
C GLY A 11 50.34 -14.54 6.17
N ARG A 12 49.87 -13.71 5.22
CA ARG A 12 48.46 -13.52 4.88
C ARG A 12 47.95 -14.81 4.22
N SER A 13 47.12 -15.57 4.92
CA SER A 13 46.35 -16.63 4.30
C SER A 13 45.31 -16.02 3.35
N GLU A 14 45.49 -16.21 2.06
CA GLU A 14 44.45 -15.98 1.07
C GLU A 14 43.27 -16.91 1.33
N LEU A 15 42.24 -16.39 1.96
CA LEU A 15 40.95 -17.07 2.04
C LEU A 15 40.32 -17.05 0.65
N SER A 16 40.40 -18.21 -0.02
CA SER A 16 39.77 -18.46 -1.30
C SER A 16 38.27 -18.06 -1.24
N ARG A 17 37.81 -17.29 -2.25
CA ARG A 17 36.40 -16.86 -2.44
C ARG A 17 35.37 -18.01 -2.36
N ARG A 18 35.85 -19.28 -2.50
CA ARG A 18 35.00 -20.47 -2.37
C ARG A 18 34.58 -20.81 -0.93
N HIS A 19 35.26 -20.30 0.09
CA HIS A 19 34.94 -20.58 1.51
C HIS A 19 33.96 -19.56 2.11
N LEU A 20 33.83 -18.37 1.54
CA LEU A 20 32.81 -17.37 1.97
C LEU A 20 31.38 -17.75 1.56
N ILE A 21 31.21 -18.49 0.46
CA ILE A 21 29.89 -18.88 -0.06
C ILE A 21 29.26 -20.03 0.80
N ARG A 22 30.06 -20.81 1.54
CA ARG A 22 29.54 -21.91 2.35
C ARG A 22 29.10 -21.57 3.76
N ARG A 23 29.34 -20.34 4.26
CA ARG A 23 28.91 -19.91 5.61
C ARG A 23 27.66 -19.02 5.62
N ALA A 24 27.15 -18.60 4.48
CA ALA A 24 25.88 -17.86 4.35
C ALA A 24 24.64 -18.77 4.21
N ALA A 25 24.82 -20.10 4.24
CA ALA A 25 23.72 -21.07 4.04
C ALA A 25 23.07 -21.57 5.35
N GLY A 26 23.25 -20.89 6.46
CA GLY A 26 22.89 -21.39 7.79
C GLY A 26 21.88 -20.59 8.61
N ILE A 27 21.13 -19.62 8.04
CA ILE A 27 20.00 -18.98 8.72
C ILE A 27 18.89 -18.78 7.69
N GLY A 28 18.08 -19.79 7.52
CA GLY A 28 16.97 -19.73 6.58
C GLY A 28 15.93 -20.80 6.85
N LEU A 29 15.13 -20.60 7.87
CA LEU A 29 13.90 -21.39 8.08
C LEU A 29 12.84 -20.47 8.67
N LEU A 30 12.17 -19.74 7.76
CA LEU A 30 10.80 -19.21 7.86
C LEU A 30 10.46 -18.42 6.58
N GLY A 31 10.42 -19.09 5.43
CA GLY A 31 10.08 -18.46 4.15
C GLY A 31 9.61 -19.43 3.08
N THR A 32 9.15 -20.63 3.46
CA THR A 32 8.96 -21.74 2.52
C THR A 32 7.67 -21.70 1.69
N GLY A 33 6.85 -20.64 1.80
CA GLY A 33 5.61 -20.51 1.01
C GLY A 33 5.73 -19.60 -0.21
N PHE A 34 6.53 -18.55 -0.12
CA PHE A 34 6.57 -17.50 -1.15
C PHE A 34 7.49 -17.88 -2.34
N ASP A 35 8.60 -18.56 -2.10
CA ASP A 35 9.52 -18.98 -3.16
C ASP A 35 8.91 -20.04 -4.12
N ARG A 36 7.87 -20.77 -3.69
CA ARG A 36 7.11 -21.68 -4.57
C ARG A 36 6.04 -20.97 -5.41
N LEU A 37 5.58 -19.80 -4.98
CA LEU A 37 4.59 -19.00 -5.70
C LEU A 37 5.21 -18.15 -6.81
N MET A 38 6.49 -17.82 -6.66
CA MET A 38 7.21 -16.96 -7.59
C MET A 38 8.31 -17.79 -8.29
N ASN A 39 7.98 -18.47 -9.36
CA ASN A 39 8.95 -19.09 -10.28
C ASN A 39 9.77 -18.03 -11.05
N VAL A 40 10.23 -16.99 -10.37
CA VAL A 40 11.09 -15.96 -10.95
C VAL A 40 12.52 -16.50 -10.93
N ARG A 41 13.08 -16.82 -12.11
CA ARG A 41 14.49 -17.19 -12.26
C ARG A 41 15.37 -16.02 -11.83
N TRP A 42 16.42 -16.31 -11.07
CA TRP A 42 17.47 -15.34 -10.80
C TRP A 42 18.12 -14.93 -12.11
N ILE A 43 18.26 -13.64 -12.34
CA ILE A 43 19.06 -13.16 -13.46
C ILE A 43 20.52 -13.47 -13.15
N ASP A 44 21.17 -14.26 -14.02
CA ASP A 44 22.58 -14.58 -13.92
C ASP A 44 23.41 -13.29 -14.07
N PRO A 45 24.44 -13.06 -13.25
CA PRO A 45 25.37 -11.94 -13.46
C PRO A 45 25.96 -11.88 -14.89
N ALA A 46 26.05 -13.01 -15.61
CA ALA A 46 26.42 -13.05 -17.02
C ALA A 46 25.36 -12.37 -17.93
N ALA A 47 24.09 -12.34 -17.51
CA ALA A 47 23.03 -11.66 -18.26
C ALA A 47 23.13 -10.12 -18.18
N ALA A 48 23.86 -9.57 -17.20
CA ALA A 48 24.12 -8.13 -17.12
C ALA A 48 24.91 -7.57 -18.33
N ALA A 49 25.55 -8.46 -19.10
CA ALA A 49 26.32 -8.08 -20.29
C ALA A 49 25.45 -7.79 -21.53
N THR A 50 24.18 -8.18 -21.53
CA THR A 50 23.26 -8.05 -22.67
C THR A 50 22.26 -6.90 -22.52
N TYR A 51 22.05 -6.41 -21.28
CA TYR A 51 21.12 -5.32 -21.02
C TYR A 51 21.65 -3.98 -21.56
N ASP A 52 20.92 -3.39 -22.51
CA ASP A 52 21.18 -2.05 -23.00
C ASP A 52 20.12 -1.07 -22.51
N PRO A 53 20.43 -0.13 -21.58
CA PRO A 53 19.48 0.84 -21.07
C PRO A 53 18.89 1.74 -22.16
N LYS A 54 19.61 1.96 -23.26
CA LYS A 54 19.22 2.84 -24.37
C LYS A 54 18.58 2.11 -25.55
N LYS A 55 18.27 0.83 -25.44
CA LYS A 55 17.65 0.01 -26.50
C LYS A 55 16.42 0.68 -27.15
N TYR A 56 15.67 1.46 -26.38
CA TYR A 56 14.44 2.14 -26.82
C TYR A 56 14.57 3.66 -26.86
N ALA A 57 15.79 4.19 -27.01
CA ALA A 57 16.02 5.62 -27.08
C ALA A 57 15.18 6.29 -28.20
N GLY A 58 14.65 7.47 -27.90
CA GLY A 58 13.77 8.23 -28.78
C GLY A 58 12.29 7.82 -28.73
N THR A 59 11.95 6.70 -28.05
CA THR A 59 10.54 6.30 -27.88
C THR A 59 9.84 7.23 -26.88
N LYS A 60 8.62 7.61 -27.22
CA LYS A 60 7.74 8.40 -26.37
C LYS A 60 6.75 7.49 -25.65
N ILE A 61 6.74 7.55 -24.32
CA ILE A 61 5.86 6.80 -23.42
C ILE A 61 4.98 7.78 -22.64
N SER A 62 3.70 7.49 -22.54
CA SER A 62 2.76 8.27 -21.73
C SER A 62 2.28 7.45 -20.54
N ILE A 63 2.33 8.06 -19.34
CA ILE A 63 1.80 7.48 -18.11
C ILE A 63 0.56 8.25 -17.62
N LEU A 64 -0.47 7.52 -17.27
CA LEU A 64 -1.64 8.03 -16.54
C LEU A 64 -1.51 7.65 -15.06
N MET A 65 -1.51 8.61 -14.15
CA MET A 65 -1.36 8.39 -12.71
C MET A 65 -2.17 9.39 -11.89
N VAL A 66 -2.25 9.21 -10.58
CA VAL A 66 -2.95 10.16 -9.70
C VAL A 66 -2.12 11.45 -9.56
N GLY A 67 -2.81 12.59 -9.52
CA GLY A 67 -2.20 13.89 -9.26
C GLY A 67 -2.41 14.35 -7.82
N GLY A 68 -1.39 15.04 -7.28
CA GLY A 68 -1.47 15.73 -5.99
C GLY A 68 -1.04 14.92 -4.77
N GLU A 69 -0.68 13.64 -4.93
CA GLU A 69 -0.26 12.77 -3.81
C GLU A 69 1.27 12.76 -3.56
N GLY A 70 2.05 13.44 -4.39
CA GLY A 70 3.51 13.53 -4.25
C GLY A 70 4.28 12.68 -5.24
N GLU A 71 3.78 11.50 -5.60
CA GLU A 71 4.38 10.61 -6.62
C GLU A 71 4.48 11.29 -7.98
N ASP A 72 3.42 11.97 -8.41
CA ASP A 72 3.36 12.72 -9.67
C ASP A 72 4.48 13.76 -9.76
N ARG A 73 4.73 14.46 -8.68
CA ARG A 73 5.82 15.45 -8.59
C ARG A 73 7.19 14.78 -8.55
N ALA A 74 7.32 13.68 -7.82
CA ALA A 74 8.57 12.94 -7.73
C ALA A 74 8.97 12.37 -9.09
N ILE A 75 8.02 11.81 -9.85
CA ILE A 75 8.27 11.34 -11.20
C ILE A 75 8.61 12.53 -12.12
N ALA A 76 7.87 13.63 -12.04
CA ALA A 76 8.13 14.82 -12.87
C ALA A 76 9.56 15.36 -12.68
N ASP A 77 10.06 15.38 -11.45
CA ASP A 77 11.44 15.77 -11.15
C ASP A 77 12.47 14.85 -11.80
N LEU A 78 12.14 13.56 -11.92
CA LEU A 78 13.07 12.52 -12.38
C LEU A 78 12.99 12.26 -13.89
N VAL A 79 12.01 12.85 -14.62
CA VAL A 79 11.89 12.71 -16.08
C VAL A 79 13.19 13.06 -16.82
N PRO A 80 13.91 14.16 -16.50
CA PRO A 80 15.16 14.48 -17.19
C PRO A 80 16.24 13.41 -17.01
N GLU A 81 16.29 12.77 -15.83
CA GLU A 81 17.26 11.73 -15.52
C GLU A 81 16.89 10.41 -16.23
N LEU A 82 15.61 10.03 -16.23
CA LEU A 82 15.11 8.89 -17.03
C LEU A 82 15.46 9.05 -18.50
N GLU A 83 15.24 10.24 -19.09
CA GLU A 83 15.58 10.51 -20.49
C GLU A 83 17.09 10.42 -20.73
N ALA A 84 17.90 10.96 -19.84
CA ALA A 84 19.36 10.90 -19.96
C ALA A 84 19.91 9.46 -19.90
N GLU A 85 19.36 8.64 -19.00
CA GLU A 85 19.81 7.26 -18.78
C GLU A 85 19.26 6.28 -19.85
N THR A 86 18.01 6.45 -20.28
CA THR A 86 17.33 5.50 -21.16
C THR A 86 17.09 6.02 -22.58
N GLY A 87 17.11 7.33 -22.78
CA GLY A 87 16.68 7.98 -24.01
C GLY A 87 15.16 7.95 -24.23
N ILE A 88 14.36 7.43 -23.30
CA ILE A 88 12.91 7.38 -23.39
C ILE A 88 12.33 8.71 -22.93
N LYS A 89 11.40 9.27 -23.72
CA LYS A 89 10.67 10.49 -23.38
C LYS A 89 9.38 10.13 -22.63
N LEU A 90 9.25 10.57 -21.38
CA LEU A 90 8.08 10.30 -20.56
C LEU A 90 7.14 11.50 -20.50
N GLU A 91 5.87 11.29 -20.84
CA GLU A 91 4.79 12.26 -20.65
C GLU A 91 3.87 11.81 -19.52
N ILE A 92 3.58 12.73 -18.59
CA ILE A 92 2.77 12.44 -17.41
C ILE A 92 1.40 13.10 -17.57
N GLN A 93 0.33 12.33 -17.36
CA GLN A 93 -1.00 12.86 -17.14
C GLN A 93 -1.47 12.46 -15.75
N ALA A 94 -1.71 13.43 -14.87
CA ALA A 94 -2.00 13.24 -13.46
C ALA A 94 -3.29 13.96 -13.04
N PRO A 95 -4.49 13.41 -13.39
CA PRO A 95 -5.77 13.95 -12.91
C PRO A 95 -6.00 13.62 -11.44
N ALA A 96 -7.01 14.26 -10.84
CA ALA A 96 -7.51 13.89 -9.51
C ALA A 96 -8.05 12.44 -9.48
N LEU A 97 -8.05 11.82 -8.29
CA LEU A 97 -8.35 10.40 -8.07
C LEU A 97 -9.62 9.90 -8.79
N GLY A 98 -10.76 10.58 -8.62
CA GLY A 98 -12.02 10.17 -9.24
C GLY A 98 -11.94 10.13 -10.77
N ALA A 99 -11.33 11.16 -11.37
CA ALA A 99 -11.14 11.25 -12.83
C ALA A 99 -10.12 10.21 -13.35
N LEU A 100 -9.09 9.88 -12.55
CA LEU A 100 -8.17 8.79 -12.87
C LEU A 100 -8.91 7.44 -12.95
N ILE A 101 -9.70 7.13 -11.93
CA ILE A 101 -10.45 5.86 -11.86
C ILE A 101 -11.40 5.74 -13.05
N GLU A 102 -12.22 6.76 -13.30
CA GLU A 102 -13.16 6.77 -14.41
C GLU A 102 -12.44 6.58 -15.76
N LYS A 103 -11.39 7.36 -16.01
CA LYS A 103 -10.60 7.29 -17.22
C LYS A 103 -9.94 5.92 -17.41
N THR A 104 -9.42 5.31 -16.33
CA THR A 104 -8.83 3.98 -16.39
C THR A 104 -9.84 2.93 -16.84
N PHE A 105 -11.07 2.95 -16.28
CA PHE A 105 -12.12 2.03 -16.73
C PHE A 105 -12.56 2.26 -18.17
N GLN A 106 -12.60 3.51 -18.63
CA GLN A 106 -12.89 3.82 -20.04
C GLN A 106 -11.81 3.25 -20.97
N ILE A 107 -10.52 3.46 -20.62
CA ILE A 107 -9.38 2.97 -21.41
C ILE A 107 -9.38 1.44 -21.48
N VAL A 108 -9.56 0.75 -20.37
CA VAL A 108 -9.55 -0.73 -20.33
C VAL A 108 -10.64 -1.34 -21.21
N LYS A 109 -11.75 -0.63 -21.43
CA LYS A 109 -12.87 -1.06 -22.30
C LYS A 109 -12.75 -0.61 -23.74
N SER A 110 -11.79 0.25 -24.07
CA SER A 110 -11.59 0.76 -25.43
C SER A 110 -10.71 -0.17 -26.27
N ASP A 111 -10.74 0.02 -27.60
CA ASP A 111 -9.89 -0.76 -28.52
C ASP A 111 -8.42 -0.37 -28.47
N HIS A 112 -8.10 0.86 -28.02
CA HIS A 112 -6.75 1.39 -27.96
C HIS A 112 -6.55 2.29 -26.73
N SER A 113 -5.42 2.10 -26.03
CA SER A 113 -4.98 2.96 -24.95
C SER A 113 -4.08 4.09 -25.47
N PRO A 114 -4.38 5.36 -25.13
CA PRO A 114 -3.46 6.46 -25.40
C PRO A 114 -2.27 6.51 -24.41
N PHE A 115 -2.21 5.59 -23.47
CA PHE A 115 -1.15 5.48 -22.47
C PHE A 115 -0.49 4.11 -22.55
N GLU A 116 0.81 4.08 -22.41
CA GLU A 116 1.59 2.85 -22.31
C GLU A 116 1.75 2.36 -20.88
N LEU A 117 1.56 3.27 -19.89
CA LEU A 117 1.57 2.95 -18.47
C LEU A 117 0.34 3.54 -17.78
N ILE A 118 -0.27 2.78 -16.87
CA ILE A 118 -1.36 3.26 -16.01
C ILE A 118 -1.07 2.88 -14.57
N SER A 119 -1.12 3.88 -13.68
CA SER A 119 -1.16 3.68 -12.23
C SER A 119 -2.60 3.46 -11.76
N TYR A 120 -2.81 2.51 -10.85
CA TYR A 120 -4.13 2.15 -10.34
C TYR A 120 -4.07 1.70 -8.88
N LEU A 121 -5.14 1.91 -8.15
CA LEU A 121 -5.27 1.46 -6.76
C LEU A 121 -5.32 -0.07 -6.67
N GLY A 122 -4.60 -0.65 -5.70
CA GLY A 122 -4.47 -2.09 -5.54
C GLY A 122 -5.79 -2.84 -5.37
N PHE A 123 -6.82 -2.22 -4.78
CA PHE A 123 -8.14 -2.84 -4.66
C PHE A 123 -8.91 -2.93 -5.99
N LEU A 124 -8.50 -2.16 -7.02
CA LEU A 124 -9.07 -2.23 -8.36
C LEU A 124 -8.46 -3.31 -9.25
N THR A 125 -7.38 -3.96 -8.80
CA THR A 125 -6.67 -4.99 -9.58
C THR A 125 -7.64 -6.03 -10.15
N THR A 126 -8.57 -6.51 -9.34
CA THR A 126 -9.54 -7.54 -9.74
C THR A 126 -10.44 -7.08 -10.88
N GLN A 127 -10.99 -5.87 -10.80
CA GLN A 127 -11.86 -5.33 -11.83
C GLN A 127 -11.10 -5.08 -13.13
N LEU A 128 -9.92 -4.46 -13.03
CA LEU A 128 -9.14 -4.05 -14.19
C LEU A 128 -8.48 -5.24 -14.89
N VAL A 129 -7.88 -6.16 -14.12
CA VAL A 129 -7.27 -7.38 -14.66
C VAL A 129 -8.34 -8.37 -15.09
N GLY A 130 -9.41 -8.53 -14.31
CA GLY A 130 -10.55 -9.40 -14.64
C GLY A 130 -11.24 -9.01 -15.95
N ALA A 131 -11.29 -7.72 -16.27
CA ALA A 131 -11.74 -7.21 -17.56
C ALA A 131 -10.73 -7.43 -18.70
N GLY A 132 -9.57 -8.05 -18.42
CA GLY A 132 -8.52 -8.26 -19.42
C GLY A 132 -7.75 -6.99 -19.77
N GLY A 133 -7.77 -5.98 -18.88
CA GLY A 133 -7.27 -4.64 -19.16
C GLY A 133 -5.75 -4.48 -19.15
N PHE A 134 -5.01 -5.41 -18.54
CA PHE A 134 -3.57 -5.30 -18.38
C PHE A 134 -2.79 -6.47 -18.99
N GLU A 135 -1.57 -6.16 -19.42
CA GLU A 135 -0.60 -7.12 -19.93
C GLU A 135 -0.04 -7.98 -18.79
N ARG A 136 0.21 -9.26 -19.05
CA ARG A 136 0.93 -10.13 -18.13
C ARG A 136 2.43 -9.83 -18.18
N LEU A 137 3.01 -9.41 -17.08
CA LEU A 137 4.39 -8.89 -17.00
C LEU A 137 5.47 -9.96 -16.82
N ASN A 138 5.12 -11.21 -16.54
CA ASN A 138 6.10 -12.26 -16.28
C ASN A 138 7.15 -12.42 -17.39
N THR A 139 6.73 -12.31 -18.66
CA THR A 139 7.64 -12.43 -19.80
C THR A 139 8.70 -11.34 -19.85
N TYR A 140 8.40 -10.15 -19.33
CA TYR A 140 9.36 -9.06 -19.20
C TYR A 140 10.24 -9.26 -17.97
N ILE A 141 9.64 -9.59 -16.82
CA ILE A 141 10.37 -9.80 -15.54
C ILE A 141 11.44 -10.88 -15.70
N ASP A 142 11.11 -11.97 -16.38
CA ASP A 142 12.00 -13.12 -16.59
C ASP A 142 12.99 -12.93 -17.75
N ASN A 143 12.93 -11.82 -18.48
CA ASN A 143 13.79 -11.54 -19.63
C ASN A 143 14.95 -10.62 -19.25
N PRO A 144 16.21 -11.12 -19.22
CA PRO A 144 17.38 -10.32 -18.85
C PRO A 144 17.72 -9.21 -19.84
N ASP A 145 17.25 -9.28 -21.11
CA ASP A 145 17.45 -8.22 -22.10
C ASP A 145 16.49 -7.05 -21.90
N GLU A 146 15.40 -7.26 -21.16
CA GLU A 146 14.36 -6.25 -20.91
C GLU A 146 14.36 -5.72 -19.49
N THR A 147 14.83 -6.50 -18.52
CA THR A 147 14.81 -6.14 -17.10
C THR A 147 16.21 -5.82 -16.60
N PRO A 148 16.44 -4.62 -16.02
CA PRO A 148 17.73 -4.28 -15.44
C PRO A 148 18.16 -5.30 -14.37
N PRO A 149 19.43 -5.73 -14.36
CA PRO A 149 19.91 -6.77 -13.43
C PRO A 149 19.85 -6.33 -11.95
N ASP A 150 19.86 -5.03 -11.69
CA ASP A 150 19.80 -4.42 -10.36
C ASP A 150 18.39 -3.99 -9.93
N TRP A 151 17.39 -4.14 -10.83
CA TRP A 151 16.00 -3.79 -10.50
C TRP A 151 15.44 -4.61 -9.34
N ASP A 152 15.87 -5.89 -9.21
CA ASP A 152 15.61 -6.75 -8.07
C ASP A 152 14.12 -6.82 -7.66
N PHE A 153 13.34 -7.61 -8.39
CA PHE A 153 11.92 -7.81 -8.09
C PHE A 153 11.65 -8.31 -6.66
N LYS A 154 12.60 -9.03 -6.04
CA LYS A 154 12.44 -9.58 -4.69
C LYS A 154 12.61 -8.53 -3.59
N ASP A 155 13.13 -7.36 -3.93
CA ASP A 155 13.22 -6.22 -3.02
C ASP A 155 11.86 -5.55 -2.77
N PHE A 156 10.88 -5.72 -3.66
CA PHE A 156 9.53 -5.30 -3.36
C PHE A 156 8.96 -6.05 -2.15
N ILE A 157 8.13 -5.34 -1.36
CA ILE A 157 7.42 -5.96 -0.24
C ILE A 157 6.41 -6.97 -0.79
N PRO A 158 6.47 -8.26 -0.38
CA PRO A 158 5.61 -9.30 -0.94
C PRO A 158 4.11 -9.02 -0.85
N ALA A 159 3.67 -8.43 0.26
CA ALA A 159 2.27 -8.03 0.44
C ALA A 159 1.85 -6.96 -0.58
N ALA A 160 2.73 -5.99 -0.88
CA ALA A 160 2.48 -4.97 -1.90
C ALA A 160 2.35 -5.59 -3.30
N VAL A 161 3.27 -6.50 -3.69
CA VAL A 161 3.18 -7.23 -4.96
C VAL A 161 1.87 -8.01 -5.06
N LYS A 162 1.47 -8.70 -3.98
CA LYS A 162 0.21 -9.43 -3.91
C LYS A 162 -0.99 -8.49 -4.10
N ASN A 163 -0.95 -7.31 -3.48
CA ASN A 163 -2.06 -6.36 -3.54
C ASN A 163 -2.30 -5.82 -4.96
N VAL A 164 -1.25 -5.38 -5.64
CA VAL A 164 -1.39 -4.65 -6.91
C VAL A 164 -1.13 -5.53 -8.14
N GLY A 165 -0.34 -6.59 -8.03
CA GLY A 165 0.20 -7.29 -9.19
C GLY A 165 -0.35 -8.68 -9.41
N ILE A 166 -0.57 -9.46 -8.35
CA ILE A 166 -0.92 -10.86 -8.48
C ILE A 166 -2.43 -11.04 -8.59
N TYR A 167 -2.85 -11.75 -9.64
CA TYR A 167 -4.24 -12.14 -9.81
C TYR A 167 -4.36 -13.39 -10.67
N ASP A 168 -5.21 -14.33 -10.24
CA ASP A 168 -5.54 -15.53 -10.99
C ASP A 168 -6.94 -15.38 -11.61
N LEU A 169 -7.00 -15.31 -12.93
CA LEU A 169 -8.25 -15.15 -13.69
C LEU A 169 -9.18 -16.37 -13.60
N LYS A 170 -8.70 -17.54 -13.18
CA LYS A 170 -9.52 -18.75 -13.05
C LYS A 170 -10.19 -18.85 -11.69
N THR A 171 -9.43 -18.52 -10.66
CA THR A 171 -9.87 -18.64 -9.27
C THR A 171 -10.42 -17.34 -8.70
N HIS A 172 -10.28 -16.23 -9.43
CA HIS A 172 -10.69 -14.89 -9.00
C HIS A 172 -10.08 -14.49 -7.64
N THR A 173 -8.82 -14.88 -7.43
CA THR A 173 -8.10 -14.60 -6.18
C THR A 173 -6.78 -13.86 -6.43
N LYS A 174 -6.30 -13.15 -5.42
CA LYS A 174 -4.94 -12.59 -5.43
C LYS A 174 -3.92 -13.67 -5.07
N SER A 175 -3.85 -14.71 -5.92
CA SER A 175 -2.98 -15.87 -5.78
C SER A 175 -2.36 -16.27 -7.12
N GLY A 176 -1.50 -17.30 -7.11
CA GLY A 176 -0.82 -17.77 -8.32
C GLY A 176 0.44 -16.99 -8.66
N SER A 177 0.90 -17.12 -9.90
CA SER A 177 2.17 -16.55 -10.37
C SER A 177 2.03 -15.52 -11.48
N ALA A 178 0.81 -15.23 -11.92
CA ALA A 178 0.56 -14.24 -12.96
C ALA A 178 0.63 -12.82 -12.38
N ILE A 179 1.52 -12.00 -12.94
CA ILE A 179 1.79 -10.63 -12.51
C ILE A 179 1.30 -9.69 -13.60
N TYR A 180 0.43 -8.76 -13.26
CA TYR A 180 -0.17 -7.78 -14.17
C TYR A 180 0.22 -6.34 -13.87
N GLY A 181 0.83 -6.10 -12.72
CA GLY A 181 1.38 -4.82 -12.30
C GLY A 181 2.48 -5.03 -11.27
N VAL A 182 3.28 -4.02 -11.07
CA VAL A 182 4.27 -3.98 -10.00
C VAL A 182 3.89 -2.90 -9.01
N PRO A 183 4.29 -2.98 -7.74
CA PRO A 183 4.12 -1.87 -6.84
C PRO A 183 4.69 -0.61 -7.49
N GLY A 184 3.88 0.42 -7.55
CA GLY A 184 4.30 1.73 -8.00
C GLY A 184 5.30 2.32 -7.01
N LEU A 185 5.31 3.62 -6.94
CA LEU A 185 6.26 4.31 -6.07
C LEU A 185 5.88 4.16 -4.61
N GLU A 186 4.59 3.97 -4.32
CA GLU A 186 4.06 3.89 -2.98
C GLU A 186 3.28 2.60 -2.71
N SER A 187 3.61 1.95 -1.59
CA SER A 187 2.77 0.98 -0.91
C SER A 187 2.47 1.50 0.49
N THR A 188 1.23 1.42 0.92
CA THR A 188 0.83 2.06 2.18
C THR A 188 -0.11 1.18 3.00
N SER A 189 -0.08 1.39 4.30
CA SER A 189 -1.08 0.87 5.25
C SER A 189 -1.35 1.93 6.29
N CYS A 190 -2.41 1.78 7.06
CA CYS A 190 -2.68 2.74 8.13
C CYS A 190 -1.74 2.52 9.29
N ILE A 191 -1.28 3.64 9.85
CA ILE A 191 -0.51 3.73 11.07
C ILE A 191 -1.20 4.67 12.06
N TYR A 192 -0.78 4.63 13.30
CA TYR A 192 -1.25 5.50 14.34
C TYR A 192 -0.42 6.77 14.39
N PHE A 193 -1.03 7.93 14.07
CA PHE A 193 -0.47 9.26 14.26
C PHE A 193 -0.97 9.85 15.57
N TYR A 194 -0.08 10.45 16.36
CA TYR A 194 -0.43 11.05 17.64
C TYR A 194 0.44 12.26 17.98
N ARG A 195 -0.11 13.17 18.77
CA ARG A 195 0.58 14.33 19.32
C ARG A 195 1.37 13.95 20.56
N LYS A 196 2.69 13.76 20.42
CA LYS A 196 3.61 13.45 21.54
C LYS A 196 3.50 14.45 22.67
N ASP A 197 3.52 15.75 22.33
CA ASP A 197 3.44 16.83 23.29
C ASP A 197 2.15 16.80 24.13
N LEU A 198 1.03 16.42 23.55
CA LEU A 198 -0.23 16.30 24.28
C LEU A 198 -0.28 15.05 25.16
N LEU A 199 0.24 13.92 24.67
CA LEU A 199 0.34 12.70 25.46
C LEU A 199 1.27 12.92 26.65
N ASP A 200 2.46 13.48 26.42
CA ASP A 200 3.46 13.76 27.48
C ASP A 200 2.89 14.70 28.54
N ALA A 201 2.24 15.80 28.13
CA ALA A 201 1.61 16.75 29.04
C ALA A 201 0.49 16.14 29.90
N ALA A 202 -0.19 15.11 29.38
CA ALA A 202 -1.25 14.37 30.08
C ALA A 202 -0.73 13.15 30.84
N GLY A 203 0.56 12.84 30.80
CA GLY A 203 1.15 11.62 31.37
C GLY A 203 0.68 10.33 30.71
N LEU A 204 0.30 10.40 29.42
CA LEU A 204 -0.21 9.30 28.63
C LEU A 204 0.88 8.68 27.75
N LYS A 205 0.64 7.44 27.31
CA LYS A 205 1.46 6.74 26.31
C LYS A 205 0.70 6.56 25.01
N PRO A 206 1.40 6.36 23.88
CA PRO A 206 0.76 5.93 22.65
C PRO A 206 -0.03 4.63 22.88
N ALA A 207 -1.28 4.61 22.41
CA ALA A 207 -2.20 3.50 22.63
C ALA A 207 -1.71 2.21 21.96
N GLN A 208 -1.77 1.11 22.68
CA GLN A 208 -1.52 -0.24 22.17
C GLN A 208 -2.85 -1.01 21.96
N THR A 209 -3.89 -0.64 22.69
CA THR A 209 -5.23 -1.22 22.57
C THR A 209 -6.26 -0.15 22.19
N TRP A 210 -7.43 -0.59 21.73
CA TRP A 210 -8.52 0.33 21.38
C TRP A 210 -9.11 1.02 22.61
N GLU A 211 -9.12 0.35 23.75
CA GLU A 211 -9.53 0.94 25.03
C GLU A 211 -8.60 2.09 25.42
N GLU A 212 -7.28 1.90 25.27
CA GLU A 212 -6.29 2.95 25.51
C GLU A 212 -6.47 4.10 24.49
N PHE A 213 -6.73 3.79 23.20
CA PHE A 213 -6.99 4.80 22.18
C PHE A 213 -8.20 5.66 22.56
N ASN A 214 -9.32 5.05 22.93
CA ASN A 214 -10.54 5.75 23.30
C ASN A 214 -10.34 6.56 24.62
N SER A 215 -9.64 5.98 25.61
CA SER A 215 -9.29 6.69 26.84
C SER A 215 -8.39 7.90 26.57
N ASN A 216 -7.41 7.77 25.69
CA ASN A 216 -6.57 8.88 25.26
C ASN A 216 -7.39 9.93 24.52
N ALA A 217 -8.29 9.53 23.61
CA ALA A 217 -9.19 10.45 22.91
C ALA A 217 -10.00 11.30 23.89
N GLN A 218 -10.61 10.66 24.90
CA GLN A 218 -11.40 11.36 25.94
C GLN A 218 -10.56 12.36 26.72
N LYS A 219 -9.36 11.97 27.18
CA LYS A 219 -8.49 12.81 28.01
C LYS A 219 -7.85 13.96 27.24
N LEU A 220 -7.60 13.78 25.94
CA LEU A 220 -6.97 14.78 25.09
C LEU A 220 -7.98 15.74 24.47
N HIS A 221 -9.27 15.39 24.46
CA HIS A 221 -10.33 16.24 23.93
C HIS A 221 -10.52 17.50 24.79
N LYS A 222 -10.42 18.66 24.15
CA LYS A 222 -10.58 19.97 24.79
C LYS A 222 -10.96 21.04 23.75
N ALA A 223 -11.32 22.24 24.21
CA ALA A 223 -11.64 23.35 23.31
C ALA A 223 -10.54 23.57 22.26
N GLY A 224 -10.91 23.50 20.99
CA GLY A 224 -10.01 23.68 19.85
C GLY A 224 -9.15 22.46 19.47
N VAL A 225 -9.22 21.35 20.22
CA VAL A 225 -8.50 20.10 19.89
C VAL A 225 -9.42 18.91 20.08
N ALA A 226 -9.79 18.25 18.99
CA ALA A 226 -10.48 16.97 19.02
C ALA A 226 -9.51 15.87 19.52
N GLY A 227 -10.00 15.01 20.42
CA GLY A 227 -9.21 13.92 20.99
C GLY A 227 -8.80 12.87 19.97
N CYS A 228 -9.65 12.63 18.96
CA CYS A 228 -9.36 11.76 17.82
C CYS A 228 -10.08 12.24 16.55
N SER A 229 -9.77 11.61 15.41
CA SER A 229 -10.53 11.76 14.17
C SER A 229 -10.46 10.47 13.35
N PHE A 230 -11.34 10.36 12.34
CA PHE A 230 -11.43 9.24 11.42
C PHE A 230 -12.12 9.67 10.11
N ILE A 231 -12.09 8.81 9.09
CA ILE A 231 -12.81 9.03 7.82
C ILE A 231 -14.28 8.63 8.03
N GLY A 232 -15.14 9.65 8.24
CA GLY A 232 -16.58 9.45 8.46
C GLY A 232 -17.44 9.72 7.24
N ALA A 233 -16.87 10.29 6.17
CA ALA A 233 -17.59 10.57 4.93
C ALA A 233 -18.08 9.30 4.25
N ASN A 234 -19.24 9.41 3.58
CA ASN A 234 -19.77 8.35 2.73
C ASN A 234 -18.97 8.27 1.42
N ASP A 235 -17.77 7.71 1.49
CA ASP A 235 -16.85 7.54 0.37
C ASP A 235 -16.50 6.05 0.21
N PRO A 236 -17.00 5.37 -0.84
CA PRO A 236 -16.71 3.95 -1.09
C PRO A 236 -15.22 3.61 -1.29
N SER A 237 -14.39 4.60 -1.59
CA SER A 237 -12.94 4.40 -1.76
C SER A 237 -12.20 4.34 -0.42
N LEU A 238 -12.69 5.05 0.60
CA LEU A 238 -11.96 5.30 1.84
C LEU A 238 -12.75 5.03 3.13
N GLY A 239 -14.07 5.22 3.12
CA GLY A 239 -14.91 5.31 4.32
C GLY A 239 -15.00 4.05 5.20
N LEU A 240 -14.48 2.92 4.73
CA LEU A 240 -14.50 1.66 5.52
C LEU A 240 -13.21 1.41 6.30
N VAL A 241 -12.17 2.18 6.08
CA VAL A 241 -10.81 1.91 6.60
C VAL A 241 -10.77 1.85 8.13
N ASP A 242 -11.42 2.82 8.78
CA ASP A 242 -11.42 2.93 10.23
C ASP A 242 -12.17 1.79 10.92
N TRP A 243 -13.32 1.39 10.35
CA TRP A 243 -14.06 0.22 10.82
C TRP A 243 -13.27 -1.07 10.57
N PHE A 244 -12.77 -1.24 9.33
CA PHE A 244 -12.07 -2.46 8.93
C PHE A 244 -10.80 -2.68 9.78
N THR A 245 -10.05 -1.61 10.07
CA THR A 245 -8.86 -1.68 10.93
C THR A 245 -9.22 -2.19 12.33
N ARG A 246 -10.30 -1.64 12.95
CA ARG A 246 -10.78 -2.12 14.24
C ARG A 246 -11.24 -3.57 14.16
N PHE A 247 -12.05 -3.89 13.17
CA PHE A 247 -12.61 -5.21 12.96
C PHE A 247 -11.56 -6.33 12.90
N ILE A 248 -10.53 -6.17 12.06
CA ILE A 248 -9.48 -7.21 11.92
C ILE A 248 -8.53 -7.27 13.12
N THR A 249 -8.35 -6.16 13.84
CA THR A 249 -7.47 -6.10 15.02
C THR A 249 -8.13 -6.55 16.32
N ILE A 250 -9.44 -6.79 16.30
CA ILE A 250 -10.16 -7.46 17.41
C ILE A 250 -10.50 -8.92 17.08
N GLY A 251 -10.01 -9.45 15.95
CA GLY A 251 -10.16 -10.85 15.58
C GLY A 251 -11.21 -11.13 14.51
N GLY A 252 -11.84 -10.09 13.95
CA GLY A 252 -12.85 -10.23 12.91
C GLY A 252 -12.29 -10.83 11.61
N THR A 253 -13.11 -11.62 10.93
CA THR A 253 -12.87 -12.19 9.60
C THR A 253 -13.96 -11.73 8.65
N LEU A 254 -13.58 -10.95 7.63
CA LEU A 254 -14.55 -10.25 6.77
C LEU A 254 -15.41 -11.21 5.96
N MET A 255 -14.80 -12.21 5.38
CA MET A 255 -15.47 -13.24 4.59
C MET A 255 -14.88 -14.61 4.88
N THR A 256 -15.72 -15.63 4.95
CA THR A 256 -15.32 -17.04 5.03
C THR A 256 -15.78 -17.79 3.79
N GLY A 257 -15.39 -19.06 3.69
CA GLY A 257 -15.67 -19.90 2.54
C GLY A 257 -14.52 -19.92 1.52
N ASP A 258 -14.73 -20.65 0.43
CA ASP A 258 -13.78 -20.75 -0.65
C ASP A 258 -14.16 -19.78 -1.79
N PRO A 259 -13.37 -18.72 -2.03
CA PRO A 259 -13.64 -17.80 -3.14
C PRO A 259 -13.63 -18.51 -4.50
N ASN A 260 -12.88 -19.61 -4.62
CA ASN A 260 -12.82 -20.43 -5.82
C ASN A 260 -14.07 -21.31 -5.95
N GLY A 261 -14.70 -21.66 -4.83
CA GLY A 261 -15.86 -22.51 -4.70
C GLY A 261 -17.20 -21.79 -4.82
N LYS A 262 -17.22 -20.49 -5.09
CA LYS A 262 -18.43 -19.66 -5.14
C LYS A 262 -19.20 -19.59 -3.81
N ASP A 263 -18.49 -19.58 -2.71
CA ASP A 263 -19.06 -19.58 -1.36
C ASP A 263 -18.40 -18.50 -0.48
N PHE A 264 -18.39 -17.28 -0.95
CA PHE A 264 -18.00 -16.12 -0.18
C PHE A 264 -19.11 -15.75 0.81
N ARG A 265 -18.87 -15.95 2.11
CA ARG A 265 -19.82 -15.62 3.16
C ARG A 265 -19.35 -14.40 3.94
N PRO A 266 -20.06 -13.26 3.86
CA PRO A 266 -19.70 -12.07 4.62
C PRO A 266 -20.06 -12.29 6.12
N HIS A 267 -19.30 -11.61 6.98
CA HIS A 267 -19.46 -11.64 8.44
C HIS A 267 -19.43 -10.23 9.03
N VAL A 268 -20.06 -9.29 8.35
CA VAL A 268 -20.12 -7.89 8.82
C VAL A 268 -20.96 -7.76 10.09
N ASP A 269 -22.00 -8.58 10.24
CA ASP A 269 -22.90 -8.63 11.41
C ASP A 269 -22.39 -9.52 12.55
N SER A 270 -21.13 -9.99 12.47
CA SER A 270 -20.49 -10.71 13.57
C SER A 270 -20.35 -9.84 14.83
N PRO A 271 -20.15 -10.45 16.01
CA PRO A 271 -19.86 -9.69 17.23
C PRO A 271 -18.72 -8.69 17.07
N GLU A 272 -17.66 -9.08 16.34
CA GLU A 272 -16.51 -8.23 16.05
C GLU A 272 -16.88 -7.07 15.10
N GLY A 273 -17.71 -7.33 14.09
CA GLY A 273 -18.18 -6.30 13.17
C GLY A 273 -19.00 -5.22 13.86
N ILE A 274 -19.94 -5.65 14.70
CA ILE A 274 -20.77 -4.75 15.52
C ILE A 274 -19.90 -3.99 16.51
N ALA A 275 -18.99 -4.67 17.22
CA ALA A 275 -18.08 -4.03 18.18
C ALA A 275 -17.17 -2.99 17.52
N ALA A 276 -16.64 -3.28 16.34
CA ALA A 276 -15.80 -2.35 15.59
C ALA A 276 -16.54 -1.06 15.21
N LEU A 277 -17.80 -1.17 14.78
CA LEU A 277 -18.63 0.01 14.48
C LEU A 277 -19.01 0.76 15.75
N GLN A 278 -19.37 0.05 16.83
CA GLN A 278 -19.66 0.66 18.13
C GLN A 278 -18.45 1.45 18.66
N MET A 279 -17.23 0.92 18.53
CA MET A 279 -16.00 1.63 18.90
C MET A 279 -15.84 2.96 18.15
N LEU A 280 -16.24 3.06 16.87
CA LEU A 280 -16.25 4.33 16.14
C LEU A 280 -17.31 5.28 16.68
N ILE A 281 -18.53 4.80 16.90
CA ILE A 281 -19.63 5.57 17.48
C ILE A 281 -19.24 6.13 18.84
N ASP A 282 -18.59 5.35 19.68
CA ASP A 282 -18.14 5.75 21.02
C ASP A 282 -17.06 6.86 21.00
N THR A 283 -16.38 7.04 19.87
CA THR A 283 -15.40 8.13 19.71
C THR A 283 -16.00 9.45 19.25
N LEU A 284 -17.25 9.46 18.75
CA LEU A 284 -17.92 10.68 18.24
C LEU A 284 -17.89 11.88 19.21
N PRO A 285 -18.11 11.71 20.54
CA PRO A 285 -18.04 12.82 21.48
C PRO A 285 -16.67 13.51 21.56
N PHE A 286 -15.61 12.84 21.14
CA PHE A 286 -14.22 13.28 21.22
C PHE A 286 -13.63 13.61 19.83
N ALA A 287 -14.38 13.40 18.77
CA ALA A 287 -14.04 13.71 17.39
C ALA A 287 -14.44 15.16 17.01
N PRO A 288 -14.02 15.68 15.86
CA PRO A 288 -14.58 16.92 15.31
C PRO A 288 -16.10 16.82 15.14
N GLN A 289 -16.83 17.90 15.42
CA GLN A 289 -18.30 17.90 15.40
C GLN A 289 -18.90 17.41 14.08
N ASN A 290 -18.23 17.66 12.94
CA ASN A 290 -18.64 17.25 11.61
C ASN A 290 -17.80 16.08 11.05
N VAL A 291 -17.22 15.24 11.91
CA VAL A 291 -16.34 14.11 11.50
C VAL A 291 -17.03 13.14 10.54
N THR A 292 -18.35 13.03 10.60
CA THR A 292 -19.17 12.21 9.66
C THR A 292 -19.13 12.70 8.20
N GLN A 293 -18.54 13.87 7.96
CA GLN A 293 -18.29 14.43 6.63
C GLN A 293 -16.79 14.49 6.29
N TYR A 294 -15.90 14.11 7.24
CA TYR A 294 -14.46 14.15 7.02
C TYR A 294 -14.04 13.05 6.07
N GLY A 295 -13.41 13.45 4.98
CA GLY A 295 -12.65 12.60 4.06
C GLY A 295 -11.16 12.65 4.35
N PHE A 296 -10.37 12.52 3.30
CA PHE A 296 -8.91 12.52 3.38
C PHE A 296 -8.36 13.91 3.80
N ALA A 297 -8.75 14.95 3.08
CA ALA A 297 -8.20 16.30 3.23
C ALA A 297 -8.49 16.90 4.61
N GLU A 298 -9.72 16.79 5.12
CA GLU A 298 -10.14 17.34 6.41
C GLU A 298 -9.35 16.73 7.57
N ASN A 299 -9.05 15.42 7.50
CA ASN A 299 -8.23 14.74 8.51
C ASN A 299 -6.78 15.22 8.47
N VAL A 300 -6.19 15.33 7.27
CA VAL A 300 -4.82 15.83 7.10
C VAL A 300 -4.68 17.26 7.59
N ASP A 301 -5.59 18.15 7.17
CA ASP A 301 -5.61 19.56 7.58
C ASP A 301 -5.84 19.70 9.09
N GLY A 302 -6.78 18.94 9.63
CA GLY A 302 -7.09 18.96 11.06
C GLY A 302 -5.91 18.55 11.92
N PHE A 303 -5.18 17.51 11.51
CA PHE A 303 -4.01 17.03 12.25
C PHE A 303 -2.82 17.99 12.07
N SER A 304 -2.46 18.37 10.84
CA SER A 304 -1.31 19.25 10.56
C SER A 304 -1.45 20.65 11.17
N THR A 305 -2.69 21.16 11.31
CA THR A 305 -2.99 22.41 12.01
C THR A 305 -3.11 22.26 13.54
N GLY A 306 -2.96 21.04 14.07
CA GLY A 306 -2.98 20.76 15.52
C GLY A 306 -4.36 20.67 16.15
N LYS A 307 -5.42 20.61 15.35
CA LYS A 307 -6.82 20.49 15.81
C LYS A 307 -7.24 19.07 16.16
N ILE A 308 -6.42 18.06 15.83
CA ILE A 308 -6.64 16.64 16.11
C ILE A 308 -5.45 16.11 16.91
N ALA A 309 -5.72 15.40 18.01
CA ALA A 309 -4.70 14.86 18.89
C ALA A 309 -4.16 13.50 18.44
N GLN A 310 -5.01 12.65 17.87
CA GLN A 310 -4.63 11.33 17.37
C GLN A 310 -5.58 10.82 16.28
N MET A 311 -5.07 9.98 15.39
CA MET A 311 -5.86 9.32 14.35
C MET A 311 -5.16 8.06 13.83
N ILE A 312 -5.95 7.14 13.30
CA ILE A 312 -5.44 6.04 12.46
C ILE A 312 -5.58 6.51 11.02
N PHE A 313 -4.48 6.53 10.28
CA PHE A 313 -4.51 7.04 8.92
C PHE A 313 -3.43 6.44 8.04
N TRP A 314 -3.59 6.55 6.74
CA TRP A 314 -2.61 6.09 5.76
C TRP A 314 -1.24 6.73 5.98
N ALA A 315 -0.17 5.92 5.95
CA ALA A 315 1.21 6.41 6.13
C ALA A 315 1.65 7.39 5.02
N THR A 316 0.96 7.40 3.90
CA THR A 316 1.16 8.33 2.76
C THR A 316 1.06 9.81 3.16
N ILE A 317 0.32 10.13 4.24
CA ILE A 317 0.21 11.52 4.72
C ILE A 317 1.43 11.99 5.51
N ALA A 318 2.47 11.17 5.67
CA ALA A 318 3.67 11.59 6.41
C ALA A 318 4.29 12.88 5.83
N GLY A 319 4.28 13.03 4.50
CA GLY A 319 4.76 14.24 3.84
C GLY A 319 4.16 15.52 4.42
N PRO A 320 2.87 15.77 4.28
CA PRO A 320 2.23 16.97 4.82
C PRO A 320 2.31 17.08 6.35
N ILE A 321 2.30 15.96 7.10
CA ILE A 321 2.35 15.98 8.57
C ILE A 321 3.74 16.36 9.09
N PHE A 322 4.81 15.88 8.47
CA PHE A 322 6.20 16.14 8.92
C PHE A 322 6.87 17.31 8.18
N ASP A 323 6.18 17.96 7.25
CA ASP A 323 6.66 19.17 6.58
C ASP A 323 6.65 20.35 7.56
N LYS A 324 7.86 20.79 7.99
CA LYS A 324 8.02 21.88 8.97
C LYS A 324 7.58 23.25 8.48
N GLU A 325 7.43 23.43 7.15
CA GLU A 325 6.96 24.68 6.57
C GLU A 325 5.44 24.79 6.56
N LYS A 326 4.74 23.65 6.58
CA LYS A 326 3.28 23.58 6.43
C LYS A 326 2.55 23.06 7.67
N SER A 327 3.19 22.18 8.44
CA SER A 327 2.58 21.54 9.60
C SER A 327 3.01 22.23 10.92
N LEU A 328 2.04 22.63 11.71
CA LEU A 328 2.26 23.20 13.05
C LEU A 328 2.64 22.12 14.08
N VAL A 329 2.62 20.86 13.69
CA VAL A 329 2.81 19.70 14.57
C VAL A 329 3.94 18.77 14.11
N ALA A 330 4.71 19.15 13.10
CA ALA A 330 5.77 18.31 12.54
C ALA A 330 6.71 17.74 13.60
N ASP A 331 7.27 18.59 14.48
CA ASP A 331 8.19 18.18 15.55
C ASP A 331 7.47 17.57 16.78
N LYS A 332 6.12 17.64 16.82
CA LYS A 332 5.27 17.18 17.93
C LYS A 332 4.59 15.85 17.62
N THR A 333 4.72 15.35 16.40
CA THR A 333 4.06 14.12 15.94
C THR A 333 4.89 12.89 16.25
N GLY A 334 4.22 11.85 16.74
CA GLY A 334 4.73 10.48 16.84
C GLY A 334 3.92 9.55 15.97
N THR A 335 4.51 8.41 15.63
CA THR A 335 3.83 7.34 14.90
C THR A 335 4.07 5.99 15.57
N ALA A 336 3.10 5.11 15.43
CA ALA A 336 3.16 3.71 15.88
C ALA A 336 2.32 2.83 14.96
N VAL A 337 2.39 1.52 15.13
CA VAL A 337 1.41 0.61 14.52
C VAL A 337 0.03 0.86 15.14
N VAL A 338 -1.03 0.48 14.43
CA VAL A 338 -2.42 0.64 14.90
C VAL A 338 -2.67 -0.15 16.19
N PRO A 339 -3.60 0.28 17.07
CA PRO A 339 -4.00 -0.49 18.23
C PRO A 339 -4.59 -1.86 17.86
N ALA A 340 -4.50 -2.82 18.76
CA ALA A 340 -5.11 -4.16 18.61
C ALA A 340 -5.60 -4.70 19.95
N ALA A 341 -6.52 -5.66 19.92
CA ALA A 341 -6.90 -6.41 21.10
C ALA A 341 -5.74 -7.29 21.59
N PRO A 342 -5.67 -7.62 22.88
CA PRO A 342 -4.63 -8.51 23.40
C PRO A 342 -4.51 -9.81 22.62
N GLY A 343 -3.29 -10.14 22.17
CA GLY A 343 -3.02 -11.35 21.38
C GLY A 343 -3.31 -11.24 19.88
N GLN A 344 -3.89 -10.14 19.43
CA GLN A 344 -4.11 -9.87 18.01
C GLN A 344 -2.91 -9.11 17.39
N LYS A 345 -2.78 -9.20 16.05
CA LYS A 345 -1.76 -8.46 15.32
C LYS A 345 -2.16 -6.99 15.15
N HIS A 346 -1.19 -6.10 15.31
CA HIS A 346 -1.32 -4.68 15.01
C HIS A 346 -1.26 -4.45 13.48
N ARG A 347 -2.37 -4.64 12.79
CA ARG A 347 -2.44 -4.59 11.32
C ARG A 347 -3.63 -3.77 10.83
N SER A 348 -3.54 -3.27 9.61
CA SER A 348 -4.61 -2.56 8.94
C SER A 348 -4.75 -3.04 7.49
N ILE A 349 -5.57 -2.36 6.73
CA ILE A 349 -5.75 -2.59 5.30
C ILE A 349 -4.45 -2.27 4.56
N LEU A 350 -4.16 -3.05 3.53
CA LEU A 350 -3.10 -2.75 2.58
C LEU A 350 -3.65 -1.91 1.43
N GLY A 351 -3.11 -0.73 1.27
CA GLY A 351 -3.32 0.17 0.15
C GLY A 351 -2.10 0.27 -0.74
N GLY A 352 -2.06 1.30 -1.56
CA GLY A 352 -0.96 1.62 -2.47
C GLY A 352 -1.32 1.45 -3.93
N TRP A 353 -0.38 1.88 -4.75
CA TRP A 353 -0.52 1.99 -6.19
C TRP A 353 0.23 0.89 -6.92
N GLY A 354 -0.41 0.31 -7.93
CA GLY A 354 0.23 -0.54 -8.92
C GLY A 354 0.44 0.22 -10.21
N VAL A 355 1.48 -0.12 -10.95
CA VAL A 355 1.68 0.35 -12.31
C VAL A 355 1.72 -0.85 -13.25
N GLY A 356 0.94 -0.79 -14.32
CA GLY A 356 0.86 -1.84 -15.32
C GLY A 356 0.85 -1.27 -16.74
N ILE A 357 1.02 -2.16 -17.70
CA ILE A 357 0.94 -1.88 -19.13
C ILE A 357 -0.47 -2.25 -19.60
N PRO A 358 -1.27 -1.32 -20.12
CA PRO A 358 -2.57 -1.65 -20.69
C PRO A 358 -2.43 -2.68 -21.82
N LYS A 359 -3.32 -3.68 -21.83
CA LYS A 359 -3.27 -4.74 -22.86
C LYS A 359 -3.49 -4.19 -24.27
N ASN A 360 -4.29 -3.15 -24.38
CA ASN A 360 -4.60 -2.43 -25.62
C ASN A 360 -3.67 -1.25 -25.93
N ALA A 361 -2.53 -1.11 -25.21
CA ALA A 361 -1.46 -0.18 -25.56
C ALA A 361 -0.79 -0.59 -26.86
N ASP A 362 -0.14 0.37 -27.54
CA ASP A 362 0.61 0.14 -28.78
C ASP A 362 1.63 -1.00 -28.60
N PRO A 363 1.47 -2.13 -29.32
CA PRO A 363 2.39 -3.27 -29.19
C PRO A 363 3.86 -2.92 -29.43
N ALA A 364 4.14 -1.96 -30.33
CA ALA A 364 5.50 -1.52 -30.64
C ALA A 364 6.18 -0.78 -29.47
N LYS A 365 5.40 -0.28 -28.52
CA LYS A 365 5.91 0.51 -27.39
C LYS A 365 5.92 -0.25 -26.06
N LYS A 366 5.29 -1.42 -25.95
CA LYS A 366 5.18 -2.16 -24.68
C LYS A 366 6.52 -2.47 -24.02
N ALA A 367 7.53 -2.85 -24.80
CA ALA A 367 8.85 -3.13 -24.26
C ALA A 367 9.55 -1.85 -23.76
N ALA A 368 9.38 -0.73 -24.47
CA ALA A 368 9.87 0.58 -24.00
C ALA A 368 9.11 1.03 -22.72
N ALA A 369 7.81 0.77 -22.65
CA ALA A 369 7.01 1.02 -21.45
C ALA A 369 7.50 0.21 -20.25
N TRP A 370 7.82 -1.06 -20.45
CA TRP A 370 8.44 -1.91 -19.42
C TRP A 370 9.78 -1.32 -18.95
N ARG A 371 10.63 -0.87 -19.87
CA ARG A 371 11.90 -0.22 -19.54
C ARG A 371 11.69 1.04 -18.70
N ALA A 372 10.74 1.90 -19.07
CA ALA A 372 10.39 3.08 -18.28
C ALA A 372 9.84 2.68 -16.89
N LEU A 373 8.97 1.66 -16.83
CA LEU A 373 8.40 1.18 -15.59
C LEU A 373 9.47 0.65 -14.61
N THR A 374 10.43 -0.16 -15.09
CA THR A 374 11.51 -0.67 -14.24
C THR A 374 12.41 0.46 -13.73
N TRP A 375 12.65 1.49 -14.53
CA TRP A 375 13.39 2.66 -14.09
C TRP A 375 12.62 3.45 -13.03
N LEU A 376 11.33 3.73 -13.27
CA LEU A 376 10.45 4.46 -12.36
C LEU A 376 10.25 3.74 -11.02
N THR A 377 10.29 2.42 -11.01
CA THR A 377 10.15 1.61 -9.81
C THR A 377 11.48 1.07 -9.27
N SER A 378 12.61 1.66 -9.66
CA SER A 378 13.94 1.27 -9.20
C SER A 378 14.14 1.60 -7.71
N LYS A 379 15.16 0.98 -7.09
CA LYS A 379 15.57 1.29 -5.71
C LYS A 379 15.89 2.77 -5.53
N LYS A 380 16.62 3.35 -6.50
CA LYS A 380 17.00 4.76 -6.54
C LYS A 380 15.78 5.68 -6.56
N THR A 381 14.83 5.43 -7.44
CA THR A 381 13.62 6.23 -7.57
C THR A 381 12.80 6.17 -6.28
N ASN A 382 12.58 4.97 -5.73
CA ASN A 382 11.80 4.82 -4.50
C ASN A 382 12.46 5.51 -3.29
N ALA A 383 13.80 5.43 -3.16
CA ALA A 383 14.52 6.16 -2.13
C ALA A 383 14.44 7.69 -2.32
N TYR A 384 14.51 8.17 -3.56
CA TYR A 384 14.35 9.60 -3.88
C TYR A 384 12.99 10.14 -3.43
N GLU A 385 11.91 9.43 -3.73
CA GLU A 385 10.55 9.84 -3.39
C GLU A 385 10.34 9.95 -1.90
N VAL A 386 10.77 8.94 -1.15
CA VAL A 386 10.74 8.97 0.32
C VAL A 386 11.59 10.14 0.82
N SER A 387 12.78 10.33 0.28
CA SER A 387 13.71 11.39 0.70
C SER A 387 13.17 12.78 0.48
N LYS A 388 12.47 13.04 -0.63
CA LYS A 388 12.04 14.38 -1.02
C LYS A 388 10.58 14.67 -0.70
N TYR A 389 9.71 13.69 -0.90
CA TYR A 389 8.26 13.87 -0.77
C TYR A 389 7.65 13.14 0.43
N GLN A 390 8.47 12.35 1.16
CA GLN A 390 8.06 11.63 2.37
C GLN A 390 6.85 10.71 2.14
N VAL A 391 6.71 10.19 0.93
CA VAL A 391 5.73 9.15 0.61
C VAL A 391 6.11 7.83 1.28
N SER A 392 5.22 6.88 1.33
CA SER A 392 5.54 5.54 1.83
C SER A 392 6.32 4.75 0.76
N ALA A 393 7.12 3.78 1.17
CA ALA A 393 7.95 3.01 0.27
C ALA A 393 7.30 1.71 -0.21
N SER A 394 7.75 1.20 -1.37
CA SER A 394 7.35 -0.11 -1.89
C SER A 394 8.45 -1.16 -1.77
N ARG A 395 9.68 -0.75 -1.43
CA ARG A 395 10.87 -1.60 -1.40
C ARG A 395 11.42 -1.79 0.00
N LYS A 396 11.87 -3.01 0.30
CA LYS A 396 12.50 -3.35 1.57
C LYS A 396 13.76 -2.52 1.81
N SER A 397 14.64 -2.43 0.79
CA SER A 397 15.88 -1.65 0.88
C SER A 397 15.65 -0.19 1.24
N THR A 398 14.55 0.42 0.83
CA THR A 398 14.20 1.80 1.20
C THR A 398 13.79 1.90 2.68
N PHE A 399 13.03 0.94 3.20
CA PHE A 399 12.67 0.90 4.61
C PHE A 399 13.83 0.53 5.53
N GLU A 400 14.84 -0.18 5.00
CA GLU A 400 16.04 -0.61 5.73
C GLU A 400 17.20 0.40 5.63
N ASP A 401 17.05 1.45 4.81
CA ASP A 401 18.04 2.51 4.67
C ASP A 401 18.21 3.29 5.99
N PRO A 402 19.39 3.22 6.65
CA PRO A 402 19.57 3.82 7.96
C PRO A 402 19.48 5.35 7.96
N ASP A 403 19.85 6.01 6.86
CA ASP A 403 19.77 7.45 6.73
C ASP A 403 18.32 7.91 6.57
N LEU A 404 17.52 7.19 5.78
CA LEU A 404 16.10 7.46 5.63
C LEU A 404 15.35 7.19 6.94
N VAL A 405 15.60 6.07 7.60
CA VAL A 405 14.97 5.73 8.90
C VAL A 405 15.30 6.77 9.97
N LYS A 406 16.55 7.22 10.03
CA LYS A 406 16.96 8.28 10.96
C LYS A 406 16.27 9.62 10.67
N ARG A 407 16.09 9.96 9.39
CA ARG A 407 15.49 11.21 8.94
C ARG A 407 13.97 11.21 9.06
N PHE A 408 13.34 10.06 8.83
CA PHE A 408 11.88 9.92 8.74
C PHE A 408 11.35 8.92 9.78
N PRO A 409 11.00 9.38 10.99
CA PRO A 409 10.65 8.51 12.12
C PRO A 409 9.35 7.70 11.93
N TYR A 410 8.57 7.96 10.88
CA TYR A 410 7.38 7.17 10.55
C TYR A 410 7.72 5.85 9.82
N LEU A 411 8.87 5.76 9.15
CA LEU A 411 9.23 4.60 8.32
C LEU A 411 9.20 3.26 9.06
N PRO A 412 9.69 3.11 10.29
CA PRO A 412 9.61 1.83 11.02
C PRO A 412 8.17 1.37 11.26
N ALA A 413 7.26 2.30 11.63
CA ALA A 413 5.85 1.98 11.81
C ALA A 413 5.19 1.62 10.47
N SER A 414 5.50 2.36 9.40
CA SER A 414 5.01 2.10 8.05
C SER A 414 5.49 0.75 7.51
N ALA A 415 6.78 0.43 7.64
CA ALA A 415 7.35 -0.86 7.22
C ALA A 415 6.63 -2.05 7.89
N LYS A 416 6.45 -1.96 9.22
CA LYS A 416 5.74 -2.99 9.97
C LYS A 416 4.28 -3.07 9.57
N ALA A 417 3.60 -1.94 9.42
CA ALA A 417 2.21 -1.89 9.02
C ALA A 417 1.98 -2.54 7.65
N ILE A 418 2.83 -2.26 6.65
CA ILE A 418 2.71 -2.85 5.31
C ILE A 418 3.02 -4.35 5.33
N THR A 419 4.04 -4.77 6.09
CA THR A 419 4.43 -6.19 6.20
C THR A 419 3.31 -7.04 6.81
N ASP A 420 2.62 -6.53 7.82
CA ASP A 420 1.55 -7.21 8.53
C ASP A 420 0.15 -6.93 7.94
N ALA A 421 0.05 -6.02 6.96
CA ALA A 421 -1.22 -5.57 6.39
C ALA A 421 -2.03 -6.69 5.75
N GLU A 422 -3.34 -6.51 5.75
CA GLU A 422 -4.29 -7.42 5.13
C GLU A 422 -4.87 -6.82 3.85
N VAL A 423 -4.82 -7.61 2.77
CA VAL A 423 -5.57 -7.30 1.57
C VAL A 423 -7.03 -7.66 1.85
N MET A 424 -7.93 -6.68 1.75
CA MET A 424 -9.36 -6.92 1.95
C MET A 424 -9.87 -8.00 0.99
N THR A 425 -10.61 -8.97 1.51
CA THR A 425 -11.19 -10.03 0.70
C THR A 425 -12.25 -9.53 -0.30
N THR A 426 -12.91 -8.41 -0.01
CA THR A 426 -13.78 -7.73 -0.99
C THR A 426 -13.06 -7.32 -2.26
N ALA A 427 -11.75 -7.03 -2.18
CA ALA A 427 -10.94 -6.69 -3.33
C ALA A 427 -10.58 -7.90 -4.23
N TYR A 428 -11.03 -9.12 -3.88
CA TYR A 428 -10.83 -10.31 -4.71
C TYR A 428 -11.88 -10.47 -5.80
N ILE A 429 -12.98 -9.73 -5.73
CA ILE A 429 -14.11 -9.84 -6.65
C ILE A 429 -14.43 -8.51 -7.34
N PRO A 430 -15.07 -8.52 -8.51
CA PRO A 430 -15.38 -7.29 -9.25
C PRO A 430 -16.35 -6.34 -8.55
N GLU A 431 -17.19 -6.84 -7.66
CA GLU A 431 -18.25 -6.08 -6.97
C GLU A 431 -17.72 -5.24 -5.79
N VAL A 432 -16.41 -5.11 -5.61
CA VAL A 432 -15.79 -4.40 -4.48
C VAL A 432 -16.37 -3.00 -4.23
N PHE A 433 -16.64 -2.23 -5.28
CA PHE A 433 -17.24 -0.90 -5.13
C PHE A 433 -18.69 -0.94 -4.66
N GLU A 434 -19.48 -1.90 -5.14
CA GLU A 434 -20.88 -2.07 -4.70
C GLU A 434 -20.92 -2.47 -3.23
N LEU A 435 -20.03 -3.37 -2.81
CA LEU A 435 -19.89 -3.79 -1.41
C LEU A 435 -19.49 -2.61 -0.53
N ASN A 436 -18.44 -1.88 -0.92
CA ASN A 436 -17.96 -0.73 -0.16
C ASN A 436 -19.03 0.38 -0.07
N ALA A 437 -19.75 0.65 -1.15
CA ALA A 437 -20.82 1.65 -1.16
C ALA A 437 -21.95 1.29 -0.19
N ALA A 438 -22.39 0.04 -0.20
CA ALA A 438 -23.41 -0.46 0.73
C ALA A 438 -22.97 -0.27 2.19
N LEU A 439 -21.72 -0.63 2.51
CA LEU A 439 -21.16 -0.48 3.84
C LEU A 439 -21.09 0.98 4.27
N CYS A 440 -20.54 1.86 3.43
CA CYS A 440 -20.37 3.28 3.75
C CYS A 440 -21.73 3.97 4.00
N VAL A 441 -22.76 3.66 3.22
CA VAL A 441 -24.11 4.21 3.40
C VAL A 441 -24.69 3.82 4.76
N GLU A 442 -24.66 2.53 5.12
CA GLU A 442 -25.26 2.06 6.36
C GLU A 442 -24.45 2.51 7.60
N PHE A 443 -23.12 2.51 7.49
CA PHE A 443 -22.29 2.96 8.59
C PHE A 443 -22.39 4.48 8.80
N ASN A 444 -22.46 5.28 7.74
CA ASN A 444 -22.70 6.72 7.89
C ASN A 444 -24.06 7.00 8.56
N LYS A 445 -25.14 6.24 8.23
CA LYS A 445 -26.42 6.34 8.94
C LYS A 445 -26.26 6.08 10.46
N ALA A 446 -25.45 5.09 10.86
CA ALA A 446 -25.19 4.81 12.26
C ALA A 446 -24.39 5.95 12.93
N LEU A 447 -23.38 6.48 12.25
CA LEU A 447 -22.54 7.58 12.76
C LEU A 447 -23.33 8.87 12.97
N ILE A 448 -24.37 9.12 12.17
CA ILE A 448 -25.26 10.29 12.36
C ILE A 448 -26.45 10.00 13.29
N GLY A 449 -26.51 8.82 13.92
CA GLY A 449 -27.55 8.46 14.90
C GLY A 449 -28.86 7.97 14.29
N GLY A 450 -28.88 7.66 12.98
CA GLY A 450 -30.08 7.14 12.31
C GLY A 450 -30.39 5.67 12.61
N GLN A 451 -29.41 4.92 13.10
CA GLN A 451 -29.57 3.50 13.51
C GLN A 451 -28.43 3.12 14.45
N ASP A 452 -28.56 2.01 15.17
CA ASP A 452 -27.49 1.47 16.01
C ASP A 452 -26.48 0.62 15.20
N ALA A 453 -25.34 0.28 15.80
CA ALA A 453 -24.29 -0.49 15.15
C ALA A 453 -24.77 -1.88 14.69
N LYS A 454 -25.63 -2.55 15.48
CA LYS A 454 -26.16 -3.86 15.16
C LYS A 454 -27.07 -3.82 13.93
N ALA A 455 -27.97 -2.84 13.87
CA ALA A 455 -28.87 -2.66 12.73
C ALA A 455 -28.10 -2.31 11.46
N ALA A 456 -27.09 -1.45 11.57
CA ALA A 456 -26.22 -1.09 10.43
C ALA A 456 -25.45 -2.30 9.88
N CYS A 457 -24.80 -3.06 10.75
CA CYS A 457 -24.08 -4.28 10.35
C CYS A 457 -25.00 -5.32 9.71
N ALA A 458 -26.20 -5.55 10.27
CA ALA A 458 -27.19 -6.47 9.69
C ALA A 458 -27.71 -6.00 8.31
N ALA A 459 -27.88 -4.68 8.11
CA ALA A 459 -28.27 -4.12 6.83
C ALA A 459 -27.16 -4.32 5.78
N VAL A 460 -25.90 -4.09 6.15
CA VAL A 460 -24.74 -4.35 5.27
C VAL A 460 -24.64 -5.83 4.94
N GLN A 461 -24.75 -6.72 5.94
CA GLN A 461 -24.73 -8.17 5.75
C GLN A 461 -25.74 -8.61 4.68
N THR A 462 -27.00 -8.16 4.82
CA THR A 462 -28.08 -8.48 3.88
C THR A 462 -27.80 -7.97 2.48
N GLN A 463 -27.31 -6.73 2.34
CA GLN A 463 -26.97 -6.14 1.05
C GLN A 463 -25.77 -6.85 0.41
N TRP A 464 -24.74 -7.17 1.18
CA TRP A 464 -23.57 -7.90 0.67
C TRP A 464 -23.92 -9.30 0.20
N GLU A 465 -24.75 -10.04 0.93
CA GLU A 465 -25.23 -11.34 0.48
C GLU A 465 -25.99 -11.25 -0.84
N ALA A 466 -26.83 -10.24 -1.01
CA ALA A 466 -27.56 -10.03 -2.27
C ALA A 466 -26.60 -9.71 -3.44
N ILE A 467 -25.61 -8.84 -3.23
CA ILE A 467 -24.58 -8.51 -4.24
C ILE A 467 -23.77 -9.76 -4.60
N LEU A 468 -23.31 -10.50 -3.59
CA LEU A 468 -22.49 -11.71 -3.79
C LEU A 468 -23.27 -12.83 -4.53
N ARG A 469 -24.56 -13.03 -4.20
CA ARG A 469 -25.43 -13.98 -4.92
C ARG A 469 -25.63 -13.57 -6.38
N LYS A 470 -25.89 -12.29 -6.64
CA LYS A 470 -26.02 -11.73 -7.99
C LYS A 470 -24.73 -11.90 -8.80
N GLY A 471 -23.56 -11.71 -8.18
CA GLY A 471 -22.24 -11.92 -8.78
C GLY A 471 -21.85 -13.39 -8.95
N GLY A 472 -22.62 -14.34 -8.38
CA GLY A 472 -22.31 -15.77 -8.42
C GLY A 472 -21.19 -16.20 -7.46
N HIS A 473 -20.96 -15.41 -6.41
CA HIS A 473 -19.92 -15.63 -5.39
C HIS A 473 -20.48 -16.24 -4.09
N LEU A 474 -21.79 -16.31 -3.93
CA LEU A 474 -22.47 -16.92 -2.80
C LEU A 474 -23.65 -17.77 -3.31
N ILE A 475 -23.73 -19.03 -2.85
CA ILE A 475 -24.79 -19.98 -3.16
C ILE A 475 -26.00 -19.76 -2.25
#